data_0c7cb12e4ff24286acd7fdf8070d3ec1
#
_entry.id   0c7cb12e4ff24286acd7fdf8070d3ec1
#
_cell.length_a   1.000
_cell.length_b   1.000
_cell.length_c   1.000
_cell.angle_alpha   90.00
_cell.angle_beta   90.00
_cell.angle_gamma   90.00
#
_symmetry.space_group_name_H-M   'P 1'
#
loop_
_entity.id
_entity.type
_entity.pdbx_description
1 polymer ?
#
loop_
_entity_poly.entity_id
_entity_poly.type
_entity_poly.pdbx_seq_one_letter_code
_entity_poly.pdbx_strand_id
1 'polypeptide(L)'
;MERCHRRPKGDPATIGEQGLLQLSKILVVDDFEPFRRFVCSLLQQMAVFEVAEAADGLEAVQKAKELNPELILLDIGLPRLNGIEVAKQVQSFAPTTKILFCSQESSPDVVREALTRGFGYVHKLEAGIDLLPAFNAVLSGRRFVSSNLEPNQAIAVGAPRHEILFCSDDTAILDGLTRFIAAALKGGNAGIVWATDSHRSNLLQNLRWHGVDVDAAIRQGTYIAADVSEPPDAARIVASINALKEAAAKTGNTHPRVAVCGERAGLLWAKGKTDSAIRLEQSLNQLAKSHEIDILCTYHSPAAQHQQDDDAVRAVCAEHSAASFR
;
A
#
# COMPACT_ATOMS: atom_id res chain seq x y z
N MET A 1 11.49 78.79 4.92
CA MET A 1 10.11 78.76 4.47
C MET A 1 9.82 77.44 3.86
N GLU A 2 9.59 76.41 4.71
CA GLU A 2 9.46 75.04 4.35
C GLU A 2 7.99 74.64 4.42
N ARG A 3 7.49 74.09 3.31
CA ARG A 3 6.13 73.55 3.27
C ARG A 3 6.20 72.04 3.60
N CYS A 4 5.68 71.72 4.76
CA CYS A 4 5.50 70.36 5.23
C CYS A 4 4.37 69.69 4.45
N HIS A 5 4.67 68.63 3.65
CA HIS A 5 3.67 67.82 2.96
C HIS A 5 3.18 66.74 3.91
N ARG A 6 1.91 66.84 4.32
CA ARG A 6 1.17 65.80 5.05
C ARG A 6 0.90 64.61 4.12
N ARG A 7 1.32 63.42 4.54
CA ARG A 7 0.86 62.14 3.97
C ARG A 7 -0.60 61.90 4.35
N PRO A 8 -1.45 61.36 3.46
CA PRO A 8 -2.78 60.93 3.82
C PRO A 8 -2.69 59.62 4.63
N LYS A 9 -3.44 59.55 5.73
CA LYS A 9 -3.69 58.34 6.50
C LYS A 9 -4.53 57.38 5.61
N GLY A 10 -3.96 56.24 5.22
CA GLY A 10 -4.71 55.15 4.66
C GLY A 10 -5.57 54.50 5.76
N ASP A 11 -6.85 54.39 5.49
CA ASP A 11 -7.78 53.65 6.31
C ASP A 11 -7.36 52.17 6.38
N PRO A 12 -7.53 51.49 7.53
CA PRO A 12 -7.32 50.06 7.61
C PRO A 12 -8.35 49.38 6.71
N ALA A 13 -7.85 48.66 5.71
CA ALA A 13 -8.66 47.82 4.84
C ALA A 13 -9.57 46.92 5.71
N THR A 14 -10.84 47.09 5.52
CA THR A 14 -11.89 46.20 6.01
C THR A 14 -11.59 44.81 5.50
N ILE A 15 -11.15 43.90 6.37
CA ILE A 15 -11.07 42.48 6.08
C ILE A 15 -12.53 42.05 5.96
N GLY A 16 -12.96 41.77 4.72
CA GLY A 16 -14.27 41.21 4.45
C GLY A 16 -14.33 39.82 5.08
N GLU A 17 -15.20 39.66 6.06
CA GLU A 17 -15.71 38.36 6.49
C GLU A 17 -16.37 37.68 5.29
N GLN A 18 -15.71 36.67 4.73
CA GLN A 18 -16.26 35.51 3.99
C GLN A 18 -15.14 34.79 3.23
N GLY A 19 -14.18 34.27 3.96
CA GLY A 19 -13.27 33.24 3.46
C GLY A 19 -13.44 31.99 4.29
N LEU A 20 -14.62 31.36 4.26
CA LEU A 20 -14.73 29.94 4.59
C LEU A 20 -13.80 29.22 3.61
N LEU A 21 -12.72 28.68 4.12
CA LEU A 21 -11.86 27.74 3.37
C LEU A 21 -12.77 26.61 2.90
N GLN A 22 -13.15 26.62 1.63
CA GLN A 22 -13.94 25.56 1.04
C GLN A 22 -13.03 24.35 0.97
N LEU A 23 -13.27 23.38 1.86
CA LEU A 23 -12.53 22.12 1.88
C LEU A 23 -12.76 21.38 0.55
N SER A 24 -11.70 20.91 -0.08
CA SER A 24 -11.82 20.08 -1.27
C SER A 24 -12.51 18.77 -0.91
N LYS A 25 -13.56 18.40 -1.66
CA LYS A 25 -14.32 17.18 -1.44
C LYS A 25 -13.67 16.02 -2.16
N ILE A 26 -13.37 14.96 -1.43
CA ILE A 26 -12.83 13.71 -1.95
C ILE A 26 -13.82 12.57 -1.70
N LEU A 27 -14.07 11.75 -2.71
CA LEU A 27 -14.84 10.51 -2.57
C LEU A 27 -13.89 9.32 -2.68
N VAL A 28 -13.84 8.49 -1.64
CA VAL A 28 -13.04 7.26 -1.59
C VAL A 28 -13.95 6.08 -1.89
N VAL A 29 -13.65 5.34 -2.96
CA VAL A 29 -14.49 4.24 -3.45
C VAL A 29 -13.69 2.95 -3.50
N ASP A 30 -14.03 2.02 -2.64
CA ASP A 30 -13.39 0.70 -2.52
C ASP A 30 -14.36 -0.24 -1.80
N ASP A 31 -14.46 -1.50 -2.16
CA ASP A 31 -15.33 -2.45 -1.48
C ASP A 31 -14.73 -2.97 -0.16
N PHE A 32 -13.40 -2.88 -0.01
CA PHE A 32 -12.68 -3.32 1.16
C PHE A 32 -12.60 -2.21 2.22
N GLU A 33 -13.44 -2.28 3.26
CA GLU A 33 -13.54 -1.26 4.33
C GLU A 33 -12.19 -0.91 4.99
N PRO A 34 -11.29 -1.87 5.33
CA PRO A 34 -10.01 -1.51 5.94
C PRO A 34 -9.15 -0.61 5.06
N PHE A 35 -9.18 -0.77 3.73
CA PHE A 35 -8.47 0.13 2.82
C PHE A 35 -9.12 1.52 2.79
N ARG A 36 -10.45 1.61 2.75
CA ARG A 36 -11.14 2.91 2.83
C ARG A 36 -10.76 3.66 4.10
N ARG A 37 -10.75 2.99 5.26
CA ARG A 37 -10.34 3.60 6.54
C ARG A 37 -8.89 4.07 6.52
N PHE A 38 -7.99 3.27 5.97
CA PHE A 38 -6.58 3.66 5.79
C PHE A 38 -6.47 4.96 4.98
N VAL A 39 -7.14 5.03 3.83
CA VAL A 39 -7.13 6.23 2.97
C VAL A 39 -7.75 7.44 3.68
N CYS A 40 -8.90 7.27 4.32
CA CYS A 40 -9.56 8.34 5.06
C CYS A 40 -8.66 8.89 6.18
N SER A 41 -8.00 8.00 6.92
CA SER A 41 -7.04 8.36 7.95
C SER A 41 -5.84 9.14 7.40
N LEU A 42 -5.33 8.72 6.24
CA LEU A 42 -4.23 9.41 5.54
C LEU A 42 -4.64 10.83 5.13
N LEU A 43 -5.83 11.00 4.57
CA LEU A 43 -6.35 12.28 4.11
C LEU A 43 -6.71 13.24 5.27
N GLN A 44 -7.23 12.71 6.37
CA GLN A 44 -7.55 13.51 7.56
C GLN A 44 -6.32 14.20 8.18
N GLN A 45 -5.13 13.63 8.03
CA GLN A 45 -3.89 14.27 8.48
C GLN A 45 -3.58 15.58 7.73
N MET A 46 -4.14 15.75 6.54
CA MET A 46 -3.93 16.96 5.73
C MET A 46 -4.86 18.12 6.11
N ALA A 47 -5.89 17.89 6.93
CA ALA A 47 -6.84 18.89 7.48
C ALA A 47 -7.49 19.85 6.44
N VAL A 48 -7.42 19.52 5.15
CA VAL A 48 -7.89 20.36 4.05
C VAL A 48 -8.96 19.69 3.19
N PHE A 49 -9.41 18.47 3.58
CA PHE A 49 -10.36 17.68 2.80
C PHE A 49 -11.62 17.31 3.58
N GLU A 50 -12.75 17.35 2.88
CA GLU A 50 -14.00 16.69 3.28
C GLU A 50 -14.04 15.33 2.56
N VAL A 51 -13.98 14.24 3.32
CA VAL A 51 -13.87 12.88 2.76
C VAL A 51 -15.20 12.16 2.93
N ALA A 52 -15.72 11.63 1.83
CA ALA A 52 -16.86 10.71 1.80
C ALA A 52 -16.41 9.33 1.27
N GLU A 53 -17.15 8.29 1.62
CA GLU A 53 -16.83 6.91 1.26
C GLU A 53 -17.97 6.28 0.44
N ALA A 54 -17.65 5.32 -0.42
CA ALA A 54 -18.59 4.41 -1.06
C ALA A 54 -18.00 3.00 -1.14
N ALA A 55 -18.85 1.98 -0.94
CA ALA A 55 -18.43 0.58 -0.90
C ALA A 55 -18.68 -0.17 -2.21
N ASP A 56 -19.32 0.43 -3.19
CA ASP A 56 -19.58 -0.16 -4.50
C ASP A 56 -19.81 0.90 -5.60
N GLY A 57 -19.82 0.45 -6.85
CA GLY A 57 -19.88 1.35 -7.99
C GLY A 57 -21.19 2.11 -8.15
N LEU A 58 -22.34 1.56 -7.75
CA LEU A 58 -23.64 2.26 -7.84
C LEU A 58 -23.74 3.36 -6.79
N GLU A 59 -23.32 3.06 -5.56
CA GLU A 59 -23.20 4.03 -4.47
C GLU A 59 -22.24 5.15 -4.85
N ALA A 60 -21.11 4.82 -5.48
CA ALA A 60 -20.12 5.78 -5.95
C ALA A 60 -20.72 6.78 -6.95
N VAL A 61 -21.47 6.33 -7.94
CA VAL A 61 -22.15 7.22 -8.93
C VAL A 61 -23.19 8.11 -8.25
N GLN A 62 -23.96 7.57 -7.30
CA GLN A 62 -24.95 8.35 -6.56
C GLN A 62 -24.27 9.44 -5.73
N LYS A 63 -23.27 9.08 -4.91
CA LYS A 63 -22.55 10.04 -4.08
C LYS A 63 -21.78 11.08 -4.89
N ALA A 64 -21.22 10.69 -6.04
CA ALA A 64 -20.58 11.64 -6.95
C ALA A 64 -21.54 12.73 -7.45
N LYS A 65 -22.80 12.37 -7.75
CA LYS A 65 -23.84 13.35 -8.13
C LYS A 65 -24.22 14.28 -6.99
N GLU A 66 -24.35 13.75 -5.78
CA GLU A 66 -24.76 14.52 -4.59
C GLU A 66 -23.67 15.46 -4.09
N LEU A 67 -22.43 15.01 -4.07
CA LEU A 67 -21.29 15.71 -3.46
C LEU A 67 -20.54 16.60 -4.44
N ASN A 68 -20.58 16.28 -5.73
CA ASN A 68 -19.76 16.90 -6.77
C ASN A 68 -18.28 17.00 -6.34
N PRO A 69 -17.62 15.86 -6.08
CA PRO A 69 -16.28 15.86 -5.51
C PRO A 69 -15.25 16.41 -6.49
N GLU A 70 -14.18 17.05 -5.98
CA GLU A 70 -13.06 17.48 -6.81
C GLU A 70 -12.22 16.30 -7.30
N LEU A 71 -12.10 15.26 -6.44
CA LEU A 71 -11.37 14.04 -6.76
C LEU A 71 -12.11 12.81 -6.26
N ILE A 72 -12.09 11.75 -7.08
CA ILE A 72 -12.53 10.40 -6.69
C ILE A 72 -11.31 9.48 -6.70
N LEU A 73 -10.99 8.88 -5.54
CA LEU A 73 -10.12 7.71 -5.49
C LEU A 73 -10.99 6.47 -5.76
N LEU A 74 -10.65 5.69 -6.78
CA LEU A 74 -11.57 4.72 -7.35
C LEU A 74 -10.89 3.37 -7.58
N ASP A 75 -11.36 2.34 -6.88
CA ASP A 75 -10.99 0.97 -7.23
C ASP A 75 -11.67 0.53 -8.54
N ILE A 76 -11.01 -0.38 -9.27
CA ILE A 76 -11.56 -0.98 -10.49
C ILE A 76 -12.42 -2.20 -10.15
N GLY A 77 -12.00 -3.02 -9.17
CA GLY A 77 -12.61 -4.30 -8.81
C GLY A 77 -13.91 -4.21 -8.01
N LEU A 78 -14.71 -3.17 -8.19
CA LEU A 78 -15.92 -2.92 -7.40
C LEU A 78 -17.07 -3.88 -7.73
N PRO A 79 -17.89 -4.27 -6.74
CA PRO A 79 -19.13 -4.99 -6.97
C PRO A 79 -20.18 -4.09 -7.63
N ARG A 80 -21.17 -4.73 -8.26
CA ARG A 80 -22.33 -4.14 -8.94
C ARG A 80 -21.99 -3.32 -10.20
N LEU A 81 -20.98 -2.47 -10.13
CA LEU A 81 -20.52 -1.64 -11.26
C LEU A 81 -19.01 -1.43 -11.11
N ASN A 82 -18.22 -1.89 -12.08
CA ASN A 82 -16.76 -1.76 -12.01
C ASN A 82 -16.30 -0.28 -12.11
N GLY A 83 -15.09 -0.01 -11.59
CA GLY A 83 -14.59 1.36 -11.48
C GLY A 83 -14.41 2.08 -12.83
N ILE A 84 -14.11 1.38 -13.91
CA ILE A 84 -13.96 2.00 -15.24
C ILE A 84 -15.33 2.51 -15.73
N GLU A 85 -16.39 1.74 -15.51
CA GLU A 85 -17.73 2.15 -15.87
C GLU A 85 -18.26 3.27 -14.94
N VAL A 86 -17.91 3.24 -13.64
CA VAL A 86 -18.14 4.36 -12.71
C VAL A 86 -17.49 5.63 -13.26
N ALA A 87 -16.23 5.58 -13.64
CA ALA A 87 -15.49 6.71 -14.20
C ALA A 87 -16.19 7.30 -15.43
N LYS A 88 -16.64 6.44 -16.35
CA LYS A 88 -17.37 6.83 -17.55
C LYS A 88 -18.69 7.54 -17.22
N GLN A 89 -19.46 7.02 -16.26
CA GLN A 89 -20.69 7.66 -15.84
C GLN A 89 -20.44 9.00 -15.16
N VAL A 90 -19.48 9.08 -14.24
CA VAL A 90 -19.12 10.33 -13.57
C VAL A 90 -18.71 11.40 -14.57
N GLN A 91 -17.87 11.08 -15.53
CA GLN A 91 -17.43 12.04 -16.56
C GLN A 91 -18.58 12.59 -17.40
N SER A 92 -19.71 11.86 -17.54
CA SER A 92 -20.86 12.32 -18.32
C SER A 92 -21.63 13.46 -17.63
N PHE A 93 -21.59 13.58 -16.30
CA PHE A 93 -22.31 14.63 -15.55
C PHE A 93 -21.39 15.53 -14.72
N ALA A 94 -20.17 15.10 -14.38
CA ALA A 94 -19.18 15.87 -13.64
C ALA A 94 -17.80 15.81 -14.35
N PRO A 95 -17.62 16.41 -15.52
CA PRO A 95 -16.41 16.30 -16.34
C PRO A 95 -15.17 16.94 -15.71
N THR A 96 -15.34 17.79 -14.70
CA THR A 96 -14.26 18.45 -13.95
C THR A 96 -13.74 17.60 -12.78
N THR A 97 -14.50 16.58 -12.35
CA THR A 97 -14.08 15.67 -11.30
C THR A 97 -12.87 14.86 -11.76
N LYS A 98 -11.80 14.93 -11.00
CA LYS A 98 -10.57 14.18 -11.26
C LYS A 98 -10.72 12.77 -10.74
N ILE A 99 -10.29 11.79 -11.51
CA ILE A 99 -10.34 10.38 -11.13
C ILE A 99 -8.91 9.89 -10.97
N LEU A 100 -8.61 9.38 -9.78
CA LEU A 100 -7.38 8.67 -9.44
C LEU A 100 -7.75 7.22 -9.20
N PHE A 101 -7.37 6.34 -10.12
CA PHE A 101 -7.57 4.91 -9.90
C PHE A 101 -6.60 4.38 -8.85
N CYS A 102 -7.07 3.47 -7.99
CA CYS A 102 -6.24 2.76 -7.03
C CYS A 102 -6.70 1.30 -6.97
N SER A 103 -5.98 0.40 -7.61
CA SER A 103 -6.39 -1.00 -7.75
C SER A 103 -5.23 -1.97 -7.65
N GLN A 104 -5.54 -3.25 -7.37
CA GLN A 104 -4.57 -4.35 -7.46
C GLN A 104 -4.31 -4.80 -8.90
N GLU A 105 -5.15 -4.38 -9.84
CA GLU A 105 -5.00 -4.76 -11.24
C GLU A 105 -3.74 -4.12 -11.82
N SER A 106 -2.91 -4.93 -12.45
CA SER A 106 -1.63 -4.51 -13.04
C SER A 106 -1.52 -4.85 -14.53
N SER A 107 -2.59 -5.42 -15.13
CA SER A 107 -2.64 -5.71 -16.56
C SER A 107 -2.44 -4.42 -17.36
N PRO A 108 -1.47 -4.38 -18.29
CA PRO A 108 -1.19 -3.16 -19.06
C PRO A 108 -2.39 -2.64 -19.85
N ASP A 109 -3.28 -3.53 -20.29
CA ASP A 109 -4.48 -3.14 -21.05
C ASP A 109 -5.51 -2.45 -20.14
N VAL A 110 -5.74 -2.98 -18.93
CA VAL A 110 -6.64 -2.38 -17.94
C VAL A 110 -6.10 -1.04 -17.44
N VAL A 111 -4.81 -0.98 -17.13
CA VAL A 111 -4.14 0.27 -16.70
C VAL A 111 -4.24 1.33 -17.80
N ARG A 112 -4.00 0.96 -19.06
CA ARG A 112 -4.13 1.86 -20.20
C ARG A 112 -5.56 2.36 -20.36
N GLU A 113 -6.57 1.47 -20.28
CA GLU A 113 -7.96 1.86 -20.34
C GLU A 113 -8.34 2.82 -19.21
N ALA A 114 -7.97 2.52 -17.98
CA ALA A 114 -8.19 3.40 -16.82
C ALA A 114 -7.58 4.79 -17.04
N LEU A 115 -6.34 4.87 -17.54
CA LEU A 115 -5.65 6.12 -17.81
C LEU A 115 -6.23 6.95 -18.97
N THR A 116 -7.08 6.37 -19.84
CA THR A 116 -7.85 7.17 -20.82
C THR A 116 -8.92 8.02 -20.15
N ARG A 117 -9.34 7.65 -18.92
CA ARG A 117 -10.43 8.28 -18.17
C ARG A 117 -9.96 8.97 -16.90
N GLY A 118 -8.83 8.54 -16.33
CA GLY A 118 -8.29 9.05 -15.07
C GLY A 118 -7.11 9.99 -15.25
N PHE A 119 -6.87 10.78 -14.22
CA PHE A 119 -5.67 11.61 -14.08
C PHE A 119 -4.48 10.80 -13.55
N GLY A 120 -4.73 9.62 -12.97
CA GLY A 120 -3.65 8.79 -12.46
C GLY A 120 -4.07 7.38 -12.14
N TYR A 121 -3.06 6.58 -11.83
CA TYR A 121 -3.19 5.21 -11.40
C TYR A 121 -2.18 4.90 -10.29
N VAL A 122 -2.68 4.48 -9.14
CA VAL A 122 -1.89 3.97 -8.04
C VAL A 122 -2.11 2.47 -7.93
N HIS A 123 -1.04 1.70 -7.91
CA HIS A 123 -1.13 0.29 -7.60
C HIS A 123 -1.32 0.13 -6.08
N LYS A 124 -2.32 -0.65 -5.63
CA LYS A 124 -2.64 -0.78 -4.19
C LYS A 124 -1.45 -1.25 -3.33
N LEU A 125 -0.51 -2.00 -3.90
CA LEU A 125 0.72 -2.38 -3.19
C LEU A 125 1.62 -1.19 -2.84
N GLU A 126 1.57 -0.10 -3.62
CA GLU A 126 2.35 1.12 -3.42
C GLU A 126 1.54 2.23 -2.73
N ALA A 127 0.30 1.94 -2.32
CA ALA A 127 -0.61 2.96 -1.79
C ALA A 127 -0.04 3.73 -0.59
N GLY A 128 0.70 3.07 0.29
CA GLY A 128 1.34 3.71 1.44
C GLY A 128 2.36 4.79 1.08
N ILE A 129 3.01 4.67 -0.09
CA ILE A 129 4.01 5.62 -0.58
C ILE A 129 3.39 6.58 -1.59
N ASP A 130 2.58 6.04 -2.51
CA ASP A 130 2.18 6.74 -3.72
C ASP A 130 0.92 7.60 -3.57
N LEU A 131 0.03 7.28 -2.61
CA LEU A 131 -1.26 7.99 -2.50
C LEU A 131 -1.10 9.48 -2.25
N LEU A 132 -0.28 9.91 -1.29
CA LEU A 132 -0.10 11.35 -1.00
C LEU A 132 0.55 12.10 -2.17
N PRO A 133 1.65 11.61 -2.77
CA PRO A 133 2.17 12.20 -4.01
C PRO A 133 1.15 12.22 -5.15
N ALA A 134 0.35 11.15 -5.31
CA ALA A 134 -0.68 11.07 -6.34
C ALA A 134 -1.81 12.08 -6.13
N PHE A 135 -2.33 12.21 -4.90
CA PHE A 135 -3.32 13.24 -4.56
C PHE A 135 -2.81 14.64 -4.90
N ASN A 136 -1.60 14.98 -4.45
CA ASN A 136 -1.00 16.29 -4.71
C ASN A 136 -0.80 16.54 -6.21
N ALA A 137 -0.35 15.55 -6.97
CA ALA A 137 -0.17 15.65 -8.41
C ALA A 137 -1.51 15.86 -9.12
N VAL A 138 -2.50 15.01 -8.85
CA VAL A 138 -3.80 15.03 -9.51
C VAL A 138 -4.59 16.29 -9.15
N LEU A 139 -4.62 16.70 -7.88
CA LEU A 139 -5.25 17.96 -7.47
C LEU A 139 -4.61 19.19 -8.13
N SER A 140 -3.30 19.14 -8.40
CA SER A 140 -2.59 20.16 -9.18
C SER A 140 -2.77 20.04 -10.69
N GLY A 141 -3.61 19.12 -11.18
CA GLY A 141 -3.85 18.89 -12.61
C GLY A 141 -2.74 18.11 -13.34
N ARG A 142 -1.79 17.55 -12.61
CA ARG A 142 -0.72 16.70 -13.15
C ARG A 142 -1.15 15.23 -13.15
N ARG A 143 -0.59 14.44 -14.05
CA ARG A 143 -0.80 12.99 -14.05
C ARG A 143 0.13 12.30 -13.08
N PHE A 144 -0.33 11.15 -12.56
CA PHE A 144 0.47 10.26 -11.70
C PHE A 144 0.24 8.80 -12.08
N VAL A 145 1.31 8.02 -12.15
CA VAL A 145 1.25 6.56 -12.32
C VAL A 145 2.30 5.95 -11.40
N SER A 146 1.93 4.91 -10.67
CA SER A 146 2.90 4.15 -9.85
C SER A 146 4.02 3.59 -10.70
N SER A 147 5.25 3.72 -10.24
CA SER A 147 6.46 3.37 -11.01
C SER A 147 6.54 1.91 -11.42
N ASN A 148 5.94 1.00 -10.66
CA ASN A 148 5.90 -0.44 -10.96
C ASN A 148 4.97 -0.79 -12.15
N LEU A 149 4.16 0.16 -12.63
CA LEU A 149 3.25 -0.01 -13.77
C LEU A 149 3.82 0.54 -15.08
N GLU A 150 4.96 1.22 -15.04
CA GLU A 150 5.64 1.68 -16.25
C GLU A 150 6.37 0.52 -16.92
N PRO A 151 6.11 0.22 -18.22
CA PRO A 151 6.59 -0.98 -18.90
C PRO A 151 8.12 -1.04 -19.10
N ASN A 152 8.89 -0.11 -18.59
CA ASN A 152 10.32 0.00 -18.93
C ASN A 152 11.25 0.39 -17.77
N GLN A 153 10.89 0.06 -16.52
CA GLN A 153 11.91 0.08 -15.48
C GLN A 153 12.21 -1.36 -15.05
N ALA A 154 13.32 -1.88 -15.59
CA ALA A 154 14.08 -2.92 -14.90
C ALA A 154 14.12 -2.52 -13.42
N ILE A 155 13.73 -3.45 -12.54
CA ILE A 155 13.75 -3.27 -11.09
C ILE A 155 15.10 -2.63 -10.77
N ALA A 156 15.11 -1.31 -10.62
CA ALA A 156 16.27 -0.62 -10.10
C ALA A 156 16.59 -1.33 -8.78
N VAL A 157 17.86 -1.61 -8.54
CA VAL A 157 18.35 -2.12 -7.27
C VAL A 157 17.98 -1.07 -6.22
N GLY A 158 16.72 -1.15 -5.73
CA GLY A 158 16.07 -0.12 -4.94
C GLY A 158 16.35 -0.29 -3.46
N ALA A 159 16.01 0.74 -2.68
CA ALA A 159 16.05 0.72 -1.23
C ALA A 159 15.33 -0.53 -0.66
N PRO A 160 15.78 -1.03 0.52
CA PRO A 160 15.09 -2.11 1.22
C PRO A 160 13.61 -1.80 1.43
N ARG A 161 12.73 -2.78 1.20
CA ARG A 161 11.29 -2.62 1.35
C ARG A 161 10.80 -3.31 2.60
N HIS A 162 9.96 -2.64 3.34
CA HIS A 162 9.22 -3.24 4.44
C HIS A 162 7.73 -3.00 4.18
N GLU A 163 7.03 -4.03 3.76
CA GLU A 163 5.64 -3.97 3.26
C GLU A 163 4.69 -4.66 4.25
N ILE A 164 3.47 -4.15 4.35
CA ILE A 164 2.39 -4.76 5.11
C ILE A 164 1.24 -5.16 4.18
N LEU A 165 0.69 -6.34 4.42
CA LEU A 165 -0.46 -6.88 3.71
C LEU A 165 -1.59 -7.18 4.71
N PHE A 166 -2.67 -6.44 4.62
CA PHE A 166 -3.93 -6.73 5.32
C PHE A 166 -4.79 -7.66 4.48
N CYS A 167 -5.20 -8.78 5.05
CA CYS A 167 -5.93 -9.84 4.36
C CYS A 167 -7.30 -10.08 4.98
N SER A 168 -8.30 -10.32 4.14
CA SER A 168 -9.66 -10.68 4.57
C SER A 168 -9.74 -12.12 5.10
N ASP A 169 -8.91 -13.01 4.59
CA ASP A 169 -8.93 -14.44 4.91
C ASP A 169 -7.55 -15.11 4.72
N ASP A 170 -7.44 -16.36 5.15
CA ASP A 170 -6.21 -17.15 5.05
C ASP A 170 -5.76 -17.39 3.59
N THR A 171 -6.69 -17.43 2.64
CA THR A 171 -6.36 -17.60 1.22
C THR A 171 -5.61 -16.38 0.69
N ALA A 172 -6.05 -15.18 1.06
CA ALA A 172 -5.39 -13.92 0.70
C ALA A 172 -4.00 -13.82 1.35
N ILE A 173 -3.84 -14.28 2.61
CA ILE A 173 -2.53 -14.37 3.26
C ILE A 173 -1.60 -15.28 2.46
N LEU A 174 -2.05 -16.49 2.18
CA LEU A 174 -1.26 -17.49 1.48
C LEU A 174 -0.87 -17.04 0.06
N ASP A 175 -1.77 -16.39 -0.67
CA ASP A 175 -1.49 -15.82 -1.99
C ASP A 175 -0.43 -14.71 -1.90
N GLY A 176 -0.54 -13.81 -0.92
CA GLY A 176 0.45 -12.77 -0.68
C GLY A 176 1.85 -13.29 -0.38
N LEU A 177 1.96 -14.24 0.56
CA LEU A 177 3.22 -14.92 0.88
C LEU A 177 3.80 -15.63 -0.36
N THR A 178 2.94 -16.32 -1.13
CA THR A 178 3.34 -17.05 -2.33
C THR A 178 3.95 -16.12 -3.37
N ARG A 179 3.27 -15.04 -3.71
CA ARG A 179 3.73 -14.08 -4.73
C ARG A 179 5.04 -13.43 -4.34
N PHE A 180 5.15 -13.00 -3.08
CA PHE A 180 6.34 -12.32 -2.57
C PHE A 180 7.58 -13.22 -2.64
N ILE A 181 7.48 -14.46 -2.15
CA ILE A 181 8.59 -15.42 -2.19
C ILE A 181 8.86 -15.93 -3.60
N ALA A 182 7.82 -16.20 -4.40
CA ALA A 182 8.01 -16.62 -5.78
C ALA A 182 8.76 -15.58 -6.61
N ALA A 183 8.45 -14.29 -6.46
CA ALA A 183 9.15 -13.20 -7.13
C ALA A 183 10.63 -13.16 -6.75
N ALA A 184 10.95 -13.31 -5.46
CA ALA A 184 12.33 -13.33 -4.99
C ALA A 184 13.12 -14.51 -5.56
N LEU A 185 12.60 -15.74 -5.44
CA LEU A 185 13.28 -16.94 -5.90
C LEU A 185 13.46 -16.99 -7.43
N LYS A 186 12.44 -16.54 -8.20
CA LYS A 186 12.55 -16.40 -9.66
C LYS A 186 13.57 -15.36 -10.09
N GLY A 187 13.75 -14.31 -9.30
CA GLY A 187 14.77 -13.30 -9.50
C GLY A 187 16.18 -13.70 -9.06
N GLY A 188 16.40 -14.99 -8.69
CA GLY A 188 17.70 -15.48 -8.21
C GLY A 188 18.05 -15.00 -6.80
N ASN A 189 17.09 -14.45 -6.05
CA ASN A 189 17.24 -14.03 -4.66
C ASN A 189 16.90 -15.18 -3.70
N ALA A 190 17.06 -14.96 -2.40
CA ALA A 190 16.71 -15.96 -1.40
C ALA A 190 15.46 -15.56 -0.61
N GLY A 191 14.84 -16.53 0.08
CA GLY A 191 13.60 -16.34 0.82
C GLY A 191 13.61 -16.98 2.21
N ILE A 192 13.05 -16.25 3.20
CA ILE A 192 12.71 -16.75 4.54
C ILE A 192 11.23 -16.60 4.78
N VAL A 193 10.59 -17.63 5.29
CA VAL A 193 9.18 -17.63 5.67
C VAL A 193 9.03 -18.02 7.13
N TRP A 194 8.39 -17.18 7.93
CA TRP A 194 7.91 -17.51 9.28
C TRP A 194 6.39 -17.55 9.28
N ALA A 195 5.84 -18.74 9.15
CA ALA A 195 4.40 -18.93 9.02
C ALA A 195 3.91 -20.09 9.91
N THR A 196 2.60 -20.19 10.06
CA THR A 196 1.94 -21.34 10.69
C THR A 196 2.22 -22.62 9.89
N ASP A 197 2.07 -23.78 10.53
CA ASP A 197 2.32 -25.07 9.87
C ASP A 197 1.42 -25.26 8.64
N SER A 198 0.16 -24.89 8.77
CA SER A 198 -0.81 -24.93 7.65
C SER A 198 -0.34 -24.07 6.47
N HIS A 199 0.08 -22.84 6.72
CA HIS A 199 0.52 -21.95 5.64
C HIS A 199 1.85 -22.38 5.03
N ARG A 200 2.80 -22.90 5.82
CA ARG A 200 4.07 -23.44 5.28
C ARG A 200 3.84 -24.60 4.32
N SER A 201 2.96 -25.53 4.69
CA SER A 201 2.65 -26.70 3.86
C SER A 201 1.99 -26.32 2.55
N ASN A 202 0.99 -25.42 2.61
CA ASN A 202 0.28 -24.93 1.43
C ASN A 202 1.17 -24.03 0.56
N LEU A 203 2.05 -23.24 1.16
CA LEU A 203 2.98 -22.36 0.45
C LEU A 203 3.93 -23.15 -0.45
N LEU A 204 4.49 -24.28 0.01
CA LEU A 204 5.35 -25.12 -0.82
C LEU A 204 4.63 -25.62 -2.07
N GLN A 205 3.36 -26.00 -1.94
CA GLN A 205 2.55 -26.43 -3.07
C GLN A 205 2.29 -25.25 -4.04
N ASN A 206 1.91 -24.10 -3.50
CA ASN A 206 1.63 -22.91 -4.30
C ASN A 206 2.88 -22.39 -5.04
N LEU A 207 4.06 -22.41 -4.41
CA LEU A 207 5.31 -22.04 -5.07
C LEU A 207 5.59 -22.91 -6.28
N ARG A 208 5.35 -24.25 -6.19
CA ARG A 208 5.48 -25.16 -7.34
C ARG A 208 4.48 -24.82 -8.44
N TRP A 209 3.22 -24.55 -8.09
CA TRP A 209 2.20 -24.08 -9.05
C TRP A 209 2.59 -22.80 -9.75
N HIS A 210 3.27 -21.90 -9.04
CA HIS A 210 3.83 -20.65 -9.60
C HIS A 210 5.12 -20.87 -10.40
N GLY A 211 5.53 -22.13 -10.66
CA GLY A 211 6.70 -22.44 -11.48
C GLY A 211 8.04 -22.16 -10.78
N VAL A 212 8.08 -22.23 -9.45
CA VAL A 212 9.30 -22.17 -8.65
C VAL A 212 9.79 -23.59 -8.38
N ASP A 213 11.04 -23.90 -8.71
CA ASP A 213 11.70 -25.14 -8.26
C ASP A 213 12.11 -24.97 -6.79
N VAL A 214 11.12 -25.10 -5.90
CA VAL A 214 11.31 -24.92 -4.46
C VAL A 214 12.21 -26.00 -3.87
N ASP A 215 12.22 -27.20 -4.45
CA ASP A 215 13.07 -28.29 -4.01
C ASP A 215 14.55 -28.01 -4.33
N ALA A 216 14.82 -27.40 -5.49
CA ALA A 216 16.17 -26.89 -5.79
C ALA A 216 16.54 -25.73 -4.85
N ALA A 217 15.65 -24.79 -4.58
CA ALA A 217 15.91 -23.69 -3.66
C ALA A 217 16.25 -24.17 -2.24
N ILE A 218 15.54 -25.20 -1.74
CA ILE A 218 15.86 -25.83 -0.45
C ILE A 218 17.25 -26.50 -0.48
N ARG A 219 17.55 -27.29 -1.52
CA ARG A 219 18.86 -27.96 -1.64
C ARG A 219 20.02 -26.98 -1.78
N GLN A 220 19.81 -25.88 -2.45
CA GLN A 220 20.80 -24.80 -2.63
C GLN A 220 20.95 -23.90 -1.39
N GLY A 221 20.05 -24.03 -0.43
CA GLY A 221 20.03 -23.17 0.76
C GLY A 221 19.55 -21.76 0.50
N THR A 222 18.82 -21.52 -0.59
CA THR A 222 18.24 -20.20 -0.92
C THR A 222 16.82 -20.01 -0.39
N TYR A 223 16.23 -21.04 0.22
CA TYR A 223 14.90 -20.97 0.82
C TYR A 223 14.84 -21.65 2.19
N ILE A 224 14.28 -20.94 3.18
CA ILE A 224 14.04 -21.44 4.54
C ILE A 224 12.58 -21.15 4.92
N ALA A 225 11.90 -22.16 5.48
CA ALA A 225 10.60 -22.01 6.12
C ALA A 225 10.69 -22.48 7.57
N ALA A 226 10.23 -21.64 8.50
CA ALA A 226 10.28 -21.89 9.92
C ALA A 226 8.94 -21.60 10.60
N ASP A 227 8.74 -22.18 11.79
CA ASP A 227 7.53 -22.00 12.57
C ASP A 227 7.47 -20.60 13.17
N VAL A 228 6.32 -19.95 13.03
CA VAL A 228 6.08 -18.61 13.56
C VAL A 228 5.99 -18.58 15.09
N SER A 229 5.70 -19.70 15.73
CA SER A 229 5.63 -19.81 17.19
C SER A 229 6.98 -19.77 17.89
N GLU A 230 8.04 -20.17 17.19
CA GLU A 230 9.41 -20.19 17.67
C GLU A 230 10.28 -19.16 16.96
N PRO A 231 10.17 -17.87 17.31
CA PRO A 231 10.99 -16.86 16.65
C PRO A 231 12.44 -17.06 17.05
N PRO A 232 13.36 -17.07 16.09
CA PRO A 232 14.78 -17.06 16.41
C PRO A 232 15.15 -15.75 17.11
N ASP A 233 16.21 -15.77 17.88
CA ASP A 233 16.83 -14.55 18.39
C ASP A 233 17.41 -13.71 17.23
N ALA A 234 17.69 -12.44 17.50
CA ALA A 234 18.17 -11.51 16.47
C ALA A 234 19.48 -11.98 15.81
N ALA A 235 20.38 -12.61 16.56
CA ALA A 235 21.66 -13.10 16.04
C ALA A 235 21.44 -14.26 15.04
N ARG A 236 20.52 -15.16 15.34
CA ARG A 236 20.14 -16.27 14.45
C ARG A 236 19.46 -15.76 13.18
N ILE A 237 18.61 -14.72 13.28
CA ILE A 237 18.01 -14.09 12.10
C ILE A 237 19.10 -13.55 11.17
N VAL A 238 20.02 -12.76 11.70
CA VAL A 238 21.13 -12.17 10.93
C VAL A 238 22.02 -13.26 10.32
N ALA A 239 22.35 -14.30 11.06
CA ALA A 239 23.13 -15.43 10.57
C ALA A 239 22.41 -16.14 9.40
N SER A 240 21.10 -16.35 9.50
CA SER A 240 20.29 -16.93 8.42
C SER A 240 20.26 -16.04 7.18
N ILE A 241 20.11 -14.73 7.33
CA ILE A 241 20.15 -13.77 6.22
C ILE A 241 21.49 -13.84 5.48
N ASN A 242 22.60 -13.84 6.21
CA ASN A 242 23.94 -13.91 5.61
C ASN A 242 24.18 -15.23 4.88
N ALA A 243 23.78 -16.35 5.48
CA ALA A 243 23.90 -17.67 4.85
C ALA A 243 23.07 -17.76 3.54
N LEU A 244 21.88 -17.19 3.53
CA LEU A 244 21.01 -17.13 2.35
C LEU A 244 21.59 -16.25 1.25
N LYS A 245 22.16 -15.10 1.59
CA LYS A 245 22.87 -14.25 0.61
C LYS A 245 24.04 -14.98 -0.02
N GLU A 246 24.85 -15.66 0.78
CA GLU A 246 25.97 -16.49 0.28
C GLU A 246 25.48 -17.62 -0.63
N ALA A 247 24.38 -18.28 -0.26
CA ALA A 247 23.79 -19.34 -1.08
C ALA A 247 23.30 -18.78 -2.43
N ALA A 248 22.57 -17.66 -2.44
CA ALA A 248 22.10 -17.03 -3.65
C ALA A 248 23.25 -16.49 -4.53
N ALA A 249 24.33 -15.99 -3.94
CA ALA A 249 25.53 -15.60 -4.68
C ALA A 249 26.16 -16.79 -5.44
N LYS A 250 26.17 -17.98 -4.84
CA LYS A 250 26.69 -19.21 -5.49
C LYS A 250 25.85 -19.65 -6.69
N THR A 251 24.59 -19.22 -6.81
CA THR A 251 23.74 -19.49 -7.96
C THR A 251 23.92 -18.48 -9.11
N GLY A 252 24.86 -17.54 -8.98
CA GLY A 252 25.21 -16.58 -10.03
C GLY A 252 24.62 -15.17 -9.84
N ASN A 253 23.89 -14.91 -8.76
CA ASN A 253 23.40 -13.56 -8.46
C ASN A 253 24.53 -12.73 -7.83
N THR A 254 24.97 -11.67 -8.51
CA THR A 254 26.07 -10.80 -8.04
C THR A 254 25.68 -9.85 -6.90
N HIS A 255 24.37 -9.59 -6.74
CA HIS A 255 23.83 -8.71 -5.70
C HIS A 255 22.59 -9.34 -5.06
N PRO A 256 22.77 -10.48 -4.35
CA PRO A 256 21.66 -11.23 -3.82
C PRO A 256 20.95 -10.49 -2.68
N ARG A 257 19.64 -10.43 -2.76
CA ARG A 257 18.77 -9.95 -1.68
C ARG A 257 18.10 -11.13 -0.98
N VAL A 258 17.58 -10.89 0.20
CA VAL A 258 16.75 -11.86 0.93
C VAL A 258 15.36 -11.26 1.10
N ALA A 259 14.36 -11.99 0.65
CA ALA A 259 12.96 -11.70 0.93
C ALA A 259 12.55 -12.42 2.22
N VAL A 260 12.05 -11.68 3.18
CA VAL A 260 11.58 -12.21 4.47
C VAL A 260 10.09 -12.00 4.55
N CYS A 261 9.30 -13.03 4.80
CA CYS A 261 7.88 -12.84 5.07
C CYS A 261 7.42 -13.59 6.32
N GLY A 262 6.38 -13.05 6.99
CA GLY A 262 5.90 -13.67 8.19
C GLY A 262 4.57 -13.14 8.72
N GLU A 263 3.94 -13.98 9.55
CA GLU A 263 2.61 -13.76 10.12
C GLU A 263 2.66 -13.30 11.59
N ARG A 264 3.86 -13.26 12.20
CA ARG A 264 3.98 -13.09 13.65
C ARG A 264 3.37 -11.78 14.16
N ALA A 265 3.62 -10.69 13.47
CA ALA A 265 3.09 -9.39 13.86
C ALA A 265 1.55 -9.37 13.77
N GLY A 266 0.98 -9.91 12.69
CA GLY A 266 -0.45 -10.09 12.53
C GLY A 266 -1.08 -11.02 13.57
N LEU A 267 -0.38 -12.10 13.97
CA LEU A 267 -0.84 -12.99 15.04
C LEU A 267 -0.81 -12.33 16.43
N LEU A 268 0.18 -11.45 16.69
CA LEU A 268 0.20 -10.64 17.91
C LEU A 268 -0.97 -9.66 17.92
N TRP A 269 -1.19 -9.01 16.81
CA TRP A 269 -2.31 -8.10 16.60
C TRP A 269 -3.67 -8.77 16.83
N ALA A 270 -3.92 -9.91 16.19
CA ALA A 270 -5.15 -10.68 16.34
C ALA A 270 -5.42 -11.13 17.79
N LYS A 271 -4.35 -11.26 18.61
CA LYS A 271 -4.44 -11.57 20.06
C LYS A 271 -4.57 -10.32 20.94
N GLY A 272 -4.81 -9.13 20.37
CA GLY A 272 -4.90 -7.86 21.11
C GLY A 272 -3.58 -7.37 21.69
N LYS A 273 -2.42 -7.94 21.27
CA LYS A 273 -1.10 -7.53 21.73
C LYS A 273 -0.49 -6.46 20.80
N THR A 274 -1.25 -5.38 20.59
CA THR A 274 -0.95 -4.31 19.62
C THR A 274 0.43 -3.68 19.83
N ASP A 275 0.78 -3.31 21.07
CA ASP A 275 2.10 -2.74 21.37
C ASP A 275 3.25 -3.69 21.03
N SER A 276 3.03 -5.00 21.19
CA SER A 276 4.05 -6.00 20.86
C SER A 276 4.18 -6.18 19.34
N ALA A 277 3.10 -6.06 18.59
CA ALA A 277 3.13 -6.05 17.14
C ALA A 277 3.90 -4.82 16.63
N ILE A 278 3.57 -3.63 17.11
CA ILE A 278 4.27 -2.38 16.73
C ILE A 278 5.77 -2.45 17.04
N ARG A 279 6.16 -2.91 18.22
CA ARG A 279 7.60 -3.07 18.56
C ARG A 279 8.32 -4.07 17.66
N LEU A 280 7.62 -5.13 17.24
CA LEU A 280 8.18 -6.09 16.29
C LEU A 280 8.39 -5.43 14.92
N GLU A 281 7.41 -4.67 14.42
CA GLU A 281 7.53 -3.96 13.14
C GLU A 281 8.67 -2.94 13.15
N GLN A 282 8.84 -2.19 14.24
CA GLN A 282 9.99 -1.29 14.42
C GLN A 282 11.32 -2.01 14.31
N SER A 283 11.43 -3.18 14.95
CA SER A 283 12.63 -4.01 14.88
C SER A 283 12.86 -4.55 13.46
N LEU A 284 11.81 -4.97 12.77
CA LEU A 284 11.87 -5.45 11.39
C LEU A 284 12.25 -4.32 10.42
N ASN A 285 11.73 -3.12 10.62
CA ASN A 285 12.10 -1.95 9.82
C ASN A 285 13.58 -1.58 9.95
N GLN A 286 14.14 -1.67 11.18
CA GLN A 286 15.58 -1.51 11.40
C GLN A 286 16.39 -2.61 10.72
N LEU A 287 15.93 -3.87 10.83
CA LEU A 287 16.57 -5.02 10.20
C LEU A 287 16.59 -4.89 8.67
N ALA A 288 15.47 -4.47 8.07
CA ALA A 288 15.36 -4.24 6.63
C ALA A 288 16.43 -3.27 6.13
N LYS A 289 16.57 -2.13 6.81
CA LYS A 289 17.53 -1.08 6.47
C LYS A 289 18.99 -1.50 6.68
N SER A 290 19.28 -2.17 7.81
CA SER A 290 20.66 -2.54 8.15
C SER A 290 21.22 -3.71 7.35
N HIS A 291 20.35 -4.56 6.80
CA HIS A 291 20.76 -5.76 6.06
C HIS A 291 20.31 -5.77 4.61
N GLU A 292 19.73 -4.67 4.10
CA GLU A 292 19.25 -4.55 2.72
C GLU A 292 18.37 -5.73 2.29
N ILE A 293 17.35 -6.04 3.10
CA ILE A 293 16.40 -7.12 2.86
C ILE A 293 15.00 -6.57 2.58
N ASP A 294 14.22 -7.31 1.84
CA ASP A 294 12.80 -7.02 1.62
C ASP A 294 11.96 -7.79 2.63
N ILE A 295 11.02 -7.14 3.30
CA ILE A 295 10.15 -7.76 4.30
C ILE A 295 8.69 -7.58 3.91
N LEU A 296 7.88 -8.65 4.08
CA LEU A 296 6.43 -8.62 4.00
C LEU A 296 5.83 -9.12 5.30
N CYS A 297 5.08 -8.28 6.01
CA CYS A 297 4.29 -8.63 7.18
C CYS A 297 2.83 -8.80 6.80
N THR A 298 2.19 -9.92 7.21
CA THR A 298 0.78 -10.18 6.90
C THR A 298 -0.08 -10.06 8.15
N TYR A 299 -1.25 -9.42 7.98
CA TYR A 299 -2.23 -9.18 9.03
C TYR A 299 -3.60 -9.68 8.58
N HIS A 300 -4.22 -10.51 9.41
CA HIS A 300 -5.60 -10.90 9.21
C HIS A 300 -6.52 -9.80 9.76
N SER A 301 -7.33 -9.21 8.88
CA SER A 301 -8.31 -8.17 9.24
C SER A 301 -9.69 -8.60 8.73
N PRO A 302 -10.42 -9.46 9.47
CA PRO A 302 -11.77 -9.82 9.08
C PRO A 302 -12.65 -8.57 9.12
N ALA A 303 -13.52 -8.41 8.13
CA ALA A 303 -14.40 -7.26 7.93
C ALA A 303 -15.35 -6.96 9.12
N ALA A 304 -15.40 -7.83 10.14
CA ALA A 304 -16.30 -7.77 11.27
C ALA A 304 -15.68 -7.31 12.61
N GLN A 305 -14.38 -7.06 12.70
CA GLN A 305 -13.77 -6.56 13.94
C GLN A 305 -13.76 -5.03 13.98
N HIS A 306 -14.90 -4.46 14.29
CA HIS A 306 -15.31 -3.06 14.16
C HIS A 306 -14.72 -2.07 15.17
N GLN A 307 -13.69 -2.40 15.94
CA GLN A 307 -13.16 -1.49 16.96
C GLN A 307 -11.65 -1.62 17.18
N GLN A 308 -10.88 -1.90 16.14
CA GLN A 308 -9.45 -1.71 16.27
C GLN A 308 -9.14 -0.21 16.16
N ASP A 309 -8.39 0.25 17.14
CA ASP A 309 -7.94 1.61 17.32
C ASP A 309 -7.28 2.13 16.03
N ASP A 310 -7.88 3.12 15.37
CA ASP A 310 -7.36 3.74 14.14
C ASP A 310 -5.92 4.24 14.34
N ASP A 311 -5.56 4.64 15.56
CA ASP A 311 -4.21 5.07 15.90
C ASP A 311 -3.20 3.91 15.87
N ALA A 312 -3.62 2.72 16.25
CA ALA A 312 -2.77 1.54 16.20
C ALA A 312 -2.53 1.07 14.75
N VAL A 313 -3.55 1.10 13.88
CA VAL A 313 -3.39 0.81 12.44
C VAL A 313 -2.42 1.82 11.81
N ARG A 314 -2.55 3.11 12.14
CA ARG A 314 -1.63 4.14 11.67
C ARG A 314 -0.21 3.88 12.14
N ALA A 315 -0.04 3.54 13.43
CA ALA A 315 1.27 3.28 13.99
C ALA A 315 1.96 2.10 13.30
N VAL A 316 1.22 1.03 12.98
CA VAL A 316 1.76 -0.10 12.22
C VAL A 316 2.09 0.31 10.78
N CYS A 317 1.17 0.97 10.07
CA CYS A 317 1.42 1.42 8.70
C CYS A 317 2.61 2.39 8.59
N ALA A 318 2.85 3.22 9.60
CA ALA A 318 3.98 4.17 9.61
C ALA A 318 5.36 3.50 9.62
N GLU A 319 5.45 2.25 10.06
CA GLU A 319 6.71 1.48 10.04
C GLU A 319 7.01 0.83 8.69
N HIS A 320 6.06 0.87 7.74
CA HIS A 320 6.16 0.18 6.46
C HIS A 320 6.38 1.14 5.30
N SER A 321 7.11 0.68 4.29
CA SER A 321 7.32 1.42 3.05
C SER A 321 6.09 1.35 2.12
N ALA A 322 5.27 0.32 2.26
CA ALA A 322 4.02 0.15 1.53
C ALA A 322 2.99 -0.64 2.36
N ALA A 323 1.71 -0.32 2.19
CA ALA A 323 0.61 -1.06 2.79
C ALA A 323 -0.37 -1.50 1.70
N SER A 324 -0.77 -2.76 1.72
CA SER A 324 -1.71 -3.34 0.77
C SER A 324 -2.82 -4.10 1.49
N PHE A 325 -3.97 -4.24 0.82
CA PHE A 325 -5.18 -4.81 1.38
C PHE A 325 -5.78 -5.81 0.38
N ARG A 326 -6.17 -7.01 0.84
CA ARG A 326 -6.73 -8.08 0.01
C ARG A 326 -7.87 -8.81 0.69
#